data_287098d7a636e9eda61652388a4f3b9c
#
_entry.id   287098d7a636e9eda61652388a4f3b9c
#
_cell.length_a   1.000
_cell.length_b   1.000
_cell.length_c   1.000
_cell.angle_alpha   90.00
_cell.angle_beta   90.00
_cell.angle_gamma   90.00
#
_symmetry.space_group_name_H-M   'P 1'
#
loop_
_entity.id
_entity.type
_entity.pdbx_description
1 polymer ?
#
loop_
_entity_poly.entity_id
_entity_poly.type
_entity_poly.pdbx_seq_one_letter_code
_entity_poly.pdbx_strand_id
1 'polypeptide(L)'
;MYRCMMRLVEQRWQRSVRRMSSVVKKKRSLRSAFPVLDLPLQPIHQHVYEANLRNSNACHEKFTELSEKVRKGGGDNAIARHTQRNRKLLVRDRLRLLLDDEGFLELSPLAGLGLPYGDIPSAGCLTGIGRISGLWCVFIANDATVKGGTAYPITVKKQLRAQEVAIQNRLPCVYLVDSGGAFLPLQSEIFPDKNQGGRTFYNEAIMSAMKIPQVSVVCGSCTAGGAYIPTMAEEAVMVHRIGTVFLGGPPLVKAATGEEVTPEDLGGARLHAEVSGCIDHFAWEEKEAYVCTRNIISTLNFQLPEEEEAEVKEPLYSPEELLGLAPQSYNYSLDVKMVISRLTDESRFHEFKARYGTTLITGFAKIHGHLVGLVANNGELSHQAALKGSHFVQLCDQRDIPLVFLQNTAPTVAPTLSSTQAEMNSNCLKAQGSMMSAVACASVPKITVVIGACHGADSYAMCGRAFDPNFLFLWPNARVSMAAPGHAGSLLPPDSAQEEEQKKKQDDLNRRLKEESSAFYSSGRLWDDGVILPQDTRKVLRDCLDIIKQQHYQLSTKKQQSTLLRV
;
A
#
# COMPACT_ATOMS: atom_id res chain seq x y z
N MET A 1 -64.43 30.22 -7.11
CA MET A 1 -64.32 28.76 -7.10
C MET A 1 -62.88 28.28 -7.38
N TYR A 2 -62.15 28.81 -8.36
CA TYR A 2 -60.82 28.39 -8.75
C TYR A 2 -59.73 28.58 -7.65
N ARG A 3 -59.74 29.70 -6.90
CA ARG A 3 -58.82 29.97 -5.80
C ARG A 3 -58.97 29.02 -4.58
N CYS A 4 -60.20 28.50 -4.38
CA CYS A 4 -60.47 27.56 -3.30
C CYS A 4 -59.93 26.13 -3.64
N MET A 5 -60.09 25.72 -4.91
CA MET A 5 -59.56 24.45 -5.40
C MET A 5 -58.03 24.40 -5.37
N MET A 6 -57.34 25.47 -5.75
CA MET A 6 -55.87 25.53 -5.73
C MET A 6 -55.34 25.45 -4.29
N ARG A 7 -55.94 26.09 -3.31
CA ARG A 7 -55.56 25.95 -1.88
C ARG A 7 -55.77 24.54 -1.34
N LEU A 8 -56.80 23.82 -1.79
CA LEU A 8 -57.02 22.42 -1.39
C LEU A 8 -56.02 21.45 -2.03
N VAL A 9 -55.59 21.71 -3.27
CA VAL A 9 -54.54 20.95 -3.94
C VAL A 9 -53.18 21.18 -3.27
N GLU A 10 -52.84 22.42 -2.96
CA GLU A 10 -51.60 22.78 -2.25
C GLU A 10 -51.54 22.17 -0.83
N GLN A 11 -52.66 22.23 -0.09
CA GLN A 11 -52.74 21.60 1.24
C GLN A 11 -52.62 20.05 1.17
N ARG A 12 -53.22 19.43 0.15
CA ARG A 12 -53.05 17.98 -0.08
C ARG A 12 -51.63 17.63 -0.46
N TRP A 13 -50.97 18.45 -1.31
CA TRP A 13 -49.59 18.25 -1.72
C TRP A 13 -48.61 18.41 -0.54
N GLN A 14 -48.78 19.45 0.27
CA GLN A 14 -48.00 19.66 1.49
C GLN A 14 -48.18 18.54 2.53
N ARG A 15 -49.40 17.99 2.69
CA ARG A 15 -49.66 16.83 3.55
C ARG A 15 -49.04 15.57 3.00
N SER A 16 -49.02 15.38 1.67
CA SER A 16 -48.35 14.24 1.01
C SER A 16 -46.83 14.31 1.18
N VAL A 17 -46.23 15.49 0.97
CA VAL A 17 -44.78 15.71 1.16
C VAL A 17 -44.38 15.53 2.62
N ARG A 18 -45.17 16.02 3.60
CA ARG A 18 -44.92 15.77 5.02
C ARG A 18 -45.06 14.28 5.39
N ARG A 19 -46.03 13.55 4.81
CA ARG A 19 -46.13 12.09 4.98
C ARG A 19 -44.94 11.35 4.35
N MET A 20 -44.49 11.74 3.15
CA MET A 20 -43.29 11.14 2.54
C MET A 20 -42.01 11.42 3.35
N SER A 21 -41.83 12.65 3.87
CA SER A 21 -40.68 12.97 4.71
C SER A 21 -40.69 12.23 6.06
N SER A 22 -41.89 12.00 6.66
CA SER A 22 -42.01 11.22 7.89
C SER A 22 -41.81 9.72 7.66
N VAL A 23 -42.19 9.18 6.49
CA VAL A 23 -41.94 7.79 6.09
C VAL A 23 -40.46 7.57 5.77
N VAL A 24 -39.81 8.55 5.14
CA VAL A 24 -38.35 8.50 4.89
C VAL A 24 -37.58 8.59 6.21
N LYS A 25 -37.99 9.45 7.17
CA LYS A 25 -37.38 9.49 8.51
C LYS A 25 -37.61 8.20 9.30
N LYS A 26 -38.81 7.59 9.23
CA LYS A 26 -39.09 6.29 9.87
C LYS A 26 -38.29 5.12 9.23
N LYS A 27 -38.12 5.14 7.89
CA LYS A 27 -37.24 4.11 7.24
C LYS A 27 -35.78 4.22 7.64
N ARG A 28 -35.25 5.43 7.95
CA ARG A 28 -33.88 5.59 8.50
C ARG A 28 -33.75 5.00 9.91
N SER A 29 -34.81 4.96 10.72
CA SER A 29 -34.77 4.36 12.08
C SER A 29 -34.83 2.81 12.09
N LEU A 30 -35.12 2.18 10.95
CA LEU A 30 -35.21 0.72 10.80
C LEU A 30 -33.91 0.07 10.28
N ARG A 31 -32.79 0.80 10.16
CA ARG A 31 -31.49 0.19 9.91
C ARG A 31 -31.07 -0.56 11.18
N SER A 32 -31.31 -1.88 11.21
CA SER A 32 -30.80 -2.74 12.26
C SER A 32 -29.27 -2.61 12.30
N ALA A 33 -28.71 -2.33 13.46
CA ALA A 33 -27.28 -2.39 13.65
C ALA A 33 -26.80 -3.85 13.50
N PHE A 34 -25.60 -4.06 12.95
CA PHE A 34 -25.03 -5.40 12.89
C PHE A 34 -24.88 -5.98 14.32
N PRO A 35 -24.92 -7.32 14.48
CA PRO A 35 -24.68 -7.96 15.77
C PRO A 35 -23.35 -7.55 16.38
N VAL A 36 -23.30 -7.43 17.70
CA VAL A 36 -22.06 -7.16 18.44
C VAL A 36 -21.29 -8.46 18.66
N LEU A 37 -20.00 -8.45 18.37
CA LEU A 37 -19.05 -9.51 18.76
C LEU A 37 -18.55 -9.20 20.19
N ASP A 38 -19.22 -9.77 21.18
CA ASP A 38 -18.80 -9.67 22.58
C ASP A 38 -17.78 -10.78 22.88
N LEU A 39 -16.50 -10.50 22.63
CA LEU A 39 -15.40 -11.45 22.71
C LEU A 39 -14.26 -10.90 23.59
N PRO A 40 -14.42 -10.95 24.95
CA PRO A 40 -13.37 -10.57 25.88
C PRO A 40 -12.15 -11.51 25.80
N LEU A 41 -10.99 -11.11 26.32
CA LEU A 41 -9.76 -11.93 26.29
C LEU A 41 -9.83 -13.22 27.13
N GLN A 42 -10.79 -13.37 28.03
CA GLN A 42 -10.90 -14.51 28.95
C GLN A 42 -10.85 -15.93 28.32
N PRO A 43 -11.30 -16.17 27.07
CA PRO A 43 -11.16 -17.48 26.45
C PRO A 43 -9.73 -17.86 26.08
N ILE A 44 -8.78 -16.90 26.04
CA ILE A 44 -7.39 -17.19 25.69
C ILE A 44 -6.64 -17.65 26.94
N HIS A 45 -5.89 -18.75 26.81
CA HIS A 45 -4.98 -19.17 27.86
C HIS A 45 -3.96 -18.04 28.13
N GLN A 46 -3.89 -17.58 29.37
CA GLN A 46 -3.05 -16.45 29.77
C GLN A 46 -1.58 -16.61 29.30
N HIS A 47 -1.02 -17.82 29.37
CA HIS A 47 0.35 -18.09 28.95
C HIS A 47 0.56 -17.88 27.44
N VAL A 48 -0.47 -18.13 26.59
CA VAL A 48 -0.42 -17.90 25.14
C VAL A 48 -0.42 -16.40 24.86
N TYR A 49 -1.34 -15.68 25.50
CA TYR A 49 -1.43 -14.22 25.39
C TYR A 49 -0.12 -13.53 25.81
N GLU A 50 0.45 -13.92 26.96
CA GLU A 50 1.72 -13.38 27.43
C GLU A 50 2.90 -13.73 26.50
N ALA A 51 2.93 -14.93 25.94
CA ALA A 51 3.95 -15.32 24.97
C ALA A 51 3.86 -14.50 23.68
N ASN A 52 2.65 -14.31 23.15
CA ASN A 52 2.40 -13.47 22.00
C ASN A 52 2.79 -12.01 22.27
N LEU A 53 2.42 -11.48 23.44
CA LEU A 53 2.74 -10.11 23.85
C LEU A 53 4.26 -9.89 23.93
N ARG A 54 5.01 -10.82 24.54
CA ARG A 54 6.50 -10.75 24.57
C ARG A 54 7.09 -10.76 23.16
N ASN A 55 6.59 -11.61 22.26
CA ASN A 55 7.04 -11.64 20.87
C ASN A 55 6.71 -10.35 20.13
N SER A 56 5.51 -9.81 20.33
CA SER A 56 5.10 -8.55 19.70
C SER A 56 5.94 -7.37 20.16
N ASN A 57 6.29 -7.30 21.44
CA ASN A 57 7.19 -6.29 21.98
C ASN A 57 8.60 -6.40 21.37
N ALA A 58 9.17 -7.60 21.28
CA ALA A 58 10.47 -7.81 20.62
C ALA A 58 10.44 -7.44 19.13
N CYS A 59 9.36 -7.75 18.45
CA CYS A 59 9.15 -7.34 17.06
C CYS A 59 9.00 -5.82 16.93
N HIS A 60 8.33 -5.17 17.88
CA HIS A 60 8.19 -3.71 17.92
C HIS A 60 9.54 -3.02 18.13
N GLU A 61 10.36 -3.49 19.07
CA GLU A 61 11.70 -2.98 19.29
C GLU A 61 12.54 -3.06 18.02
N LYS A 62 12.54 -4.21 17.35
CA LYS A 62 13.23 -4.40 16.06
C LYS A 62 12.68 -3.48 14.97
N PHE A 63 11.36 -3.31 14.89
CA PHE A 63 10.75 -2.40 13.92
C PHE A 63 11.17 -0.95 14.16
N THR A 64 11.23 -0.53 15.42
CA THR A 64 11.68 0.81 15.81
C THR A 64 13.14 1.04 15.44
N GLU A 65 14.04 0.09 15.77
CA GLU A 65 15.46 0.14 15.39
C GLU A 65 15.65 0.30 13.87
N LEU A 66 14.96 -0.53 13.08
CA LEU A 66 15.04 -0.47 11.62
C LEU A 66 14.46 0.83 11.06
N SER A 67 13.36 1.32 11.64
CA SER A 67 12.73 2.59 11.26
C SER A 67 13.64 3.78 11.53
N GLU A 68 14.33 3.80 12.67
CA GLU A 68 15.33 4.81 13.00
C GLU A 68 16.52 4.77 12.03
N LYS A 69 17.01 3.56 11.72
CA LYS A 69 18.07 3.36 10.72
C LYS A 69 17.67 3.95 9.36
N VAL A 70 16.47 3.69 8.91
CA VAL A 70 15.95 4.24 7.64
C VAL A 70 15.83 5.76 7.69
N ARG A 71 15.35 6.33 8.81
CA ARG A 71 15.20 7.79 8.96
C ARG A 71 16.51 8.56 8.89
N LYS A 72 17.64 7.93 9.24
CA LYS A 72 18.98 8.51 9.10
C LYS A 72 19.46 8.60 7.64
N GLY A 73 18.72 8.02 6.69
CA GLY A 73 19.05 8.07 5.26
C GLY A 73 20.49 7.67 4.98
N GLY A 74 21.26 8.54 4.32
CA GLY A 74 22.68 8.32 4.01
C GLY A 74 23.65 8.54 5.19
N GLY A 75 23.13 8.89 6.39
CA GLY A 75 23.92 9.14 7.60
C GLY A 75 24.49 10.56 7.68
N ASP A 76 25.07 10.88 8.85
CA ASP A 76 25.42 12.26 9.24
C ASP A 76 26.30 13.00 8.21
N ASN A 77 27.32 12.34 7.67
CA ASN A 77 28.20 12.93 6.67
C ASN A 77 27.47 13.27 5.36
N ALA A 78 26.55 12.42 4.93
CA ALA A 78 25.74 12.66 3.73
C ALA A 78 24.74 13.78 3.97
N ILE A 79 24.11 13.81 5.14
CA ILE A 79 23.20 14.87 5.58
C ILE A 79 23.91 16.21 5.61
N ALA A 80 25.10 16.31 6.26
CA ALA A 80 25.88 17.54 6.33
C ALA A 80 26.28 18.04 4.93
N ARG A 81 26.72 17.15 4.05
CA ARG A 81 27.03 17.52 2.66
C ARG A 81 25.79 18.03 1.92
N HIS A 82 24.64 17.37 2.09
CA HIS A 82 23.38 17.73 1.43
C HIS A 82 22.87 19.10 1.89
N THR A 83 22.83 19.34 3.20
CA THR A 83 22.25 20.55 3.80
C THR A 83 23.22 21.73 3.84
N GLN A 84 24.47 21.52 4.24
CA GLN A 84 25.42 22.60 4.46
C GLN A 84 26.16 22.99 3.17
N ARG A 85 26.68 21.98 2.43
CA ARG A 85 27.45 22.23 1.20
C ARG A 85 26.52 22.51 0.01
N ASN A 86 25.51 21.65 -0.20
CA ASN A 86 24.62 21.75 -1.36
C ASN A 86 23.40 22.66 -1.09
N ARG A 87 23.20 23.09 0.16
CA ARG A 87 22.10 23.98 0.61
C ARG A 87 20.70 23.49 0.22
N LYS A 88 20.50 22.18 0.23
CA LYS A 88 19.23 21.53 -0.09
C LYS A 88 18.48 21.11 1.19
N LEU A 89 17.16 21.11 1.12
CA LEU A 89 16.32 20.55 2.18
C LEU A 89 16.38 19.01 2.20
N LEU A 90 16.25 18.42 3.39
CA LEU A 90 16.07 16.98 3.52
C LEU A 90 14.72 16.57 2.94
N VAL A 91 14.64 15.34 2.42
CA VAL A 91 13.41 14.83 1.80
C VAL A 91 12.19 14.89 2.72
N ARG A 92 12.36 14.63 4.02
CA ARG A 92 11.25 14.73 5.00
C ARG A 92 10.84 16.18 5.29
N ASP A 93 11.77 17.13 5.24
CA ASP A 93 11.45 18.56 5.37
C ASP A 93 10.73 19.08 4.12
N ARG A 94 11.09 18.59 2.94
CA ARG A 94 10.37 18.81 1.68
C ARG A 94 8.92 18.35 1.80
N LEU A 95 8.69 17.13 2.31
CA LEU A 95 7.35 16.59 2.50
C LEU A 95 6.53 17.39 3.51
N ARG A 96 7.12 17.87 4.62
CA ARG A 96 6.44 18.76 5.58
C ARG A 96 5.97 20.09 4.96
N LEU A 97 6.67 20.59 3.95
CA LEU A 97 6.28 21.81 3.24
C LEU A 97 5.21 21.53 2.17
N LEU A 98 5.19 20.32 1.61
CA LEU A 98 4.28 19.94 0.54
C LEU A 98 2.93 19.46 1.07
N LEU A 99 2.91 18.61 2.10
CA LEU A 99 1.71 17.97 2.63
C LEU A 99 0.92 18.91 3.56
N ASP A 100 -0.39 18.68 3.66
CA ASP A 100 -1.28 19.43 4.54
C ASP A 100 -1.06 19.09 6.01
N ASP A 101 -0.79 17.81 6.29
CA ASP A 101 -0.60 17.25 7.62
C ASP A 101 0.76 16.56 7.75
N GLU A 102 1.30 16.48 8.98
CA GLU A 102 2.51 15.69 9.24
C GLU A 102 2.27 14.18 9.14
N GLY A 103 1.01 13.74 9.25
CA GLY A 103 0.62 12.34 9.14
C GLY A 103 0.34 11.95 7.68
N PHE A 104 1.12 11.03 7.14
CA PHE A 104 0.90 10.43 5.82
C PHE A 104 1.12 8.93 5.87
N LEU A 105 0.52 8.19 4.95
CA LEU A 105 0.73 6.76 4.79
C LEU A 105 2.05 6.53 4.03
N GLU A 106 3.15 6.27 4.75
CA GLU A 106 4.43 5.94 4.12
C GLU A 106 4.40 4.50 3.59
N LEU A 107 4.69 4.33 2.31
CA LEU A 107 4.72 3.01 1.66
C LEU A 107 6.12 2.43 1.69
N SER A 108 6.23 1.18 2.13
CA SER A 108 7.45 0.37 2.15
C SER A 108 8.68 1.10 2.71
N PRO A 109 8.63 1.67 3.93
CA PRO A 109 9.74 2.43 4.50
C PRO A 109 11.01 1.58 4.68
N LEU A 110 10.87 0.29 4.95
CA LEU A 110 12.00 -0.64 5.17
C LEU A 110 12.59 -1.21 3.88
N ALA A 111 12.05 -0.85 2.71
CA ALA A 111 12.58 -1.32 1.43
C ALA A 111 14.06 -0.94 1.26
N GLY A 112 14.85 -1.89 0.75
CA GLY A 112 16.27 -1.70 0.52
C GLY A 112 17.18 -2.15 1.66
N LEU A 113 16.65 -2.69 2.76
CA LEU A 113 17.45 -3.25 3.84
C LEU A 113 17.78 -4.74 3.61
N GLY A 114 18.97 -5.16 3.96
CA GLY A 114 19.43 -6.55 3.88
C GLY A 114 19.54 -7.09 2.46
N LEU A 115 19.90 -6.26 1.49
CA LEU A 115 20.08 -6.66 0.10
C LEU A 115 21.52 -7.13 -0.18
N PRO A 116 21.74 -8.01 -1.19
CA PRO A 116 23.06 -8.53 -1.53
C PRO A 116 24.10 -7.46 -1.88
N TYR A 117 23.65 -6.32 -2.42
CA TYR A 117 24.50 -5.18 -2.79
C TYR A 117 24.58 -4.09 -1.69
N GLY A 118 24.18 -4.45 -0.47
CA GLY A 118 24.19 -3.59 0.71
C GLY A 118 22.87 -2.86 0.96
N ASP A 119 22.82 -2.16 2.09
CA ASP A 119 21.65 -1.41 2.50
C ASP A 119 21.48 -0.12 1.68
N ILE A 120 20.28 0.05 1.17
CA ILE A 120 19.80 1.27 0.51
C ILE A 120 18.56 1.76 1.28
N PRO A 121 18.73 2.53 2.37
CA PRO A 121 17.62 2.93 3.24
C PRO A 121 16.45 3.53 2.46
N SER A 122 15.23 3.05 2.76
CA SER A 122 13.99 3.39 2.03
C SER A 122 14.12 3.27 0.49
N ALA A 123 15.00 2.39 0.01
CA ALA A 123 15.34 2.24 -1.41
C ALA A 123 15.87 3.54 -2.07
N GLY A 124 16.38 4.50 -1.29
CA GLY A 124 16.81 5.83 -1.77
C GLY A 124 15.67 6.74 -2.23
N CYS A 125 14.41 6.36 -1.92
CA CYS A 125 13.23 7.08 -2.37
C CYS A 125 12.09 6.89 -1.37
N LEU A 126 11.58 7.98 -0.79
CA LEU A 126 10.37 7.95 0.02
C LEU A 126 9.15 7.92 -0.90
N THR A 127 8.24 6.99 -0.65
CA THR A 127 6.95 6.93 -1.33
C THR A 127 5.83 6.85 -0.30
N GLY A 128 4.71 7.44 -0.61
CA GLY A 128 3.58 7.46 0.30
C GLY A 128 2.38 8.17 -0.29
N ILE A 129 1.33 8.26 0.52
CA ILE A 129 0.10 8.95 0.20
C ILE A 129 -0.18 9.95 1.30
N GLY A 130 -0.36 11.21 0.92
CA GLY A 130 -0.68 12.31 1.83
C GLY A 130 -1.61 13.31 1.18
N ARG A 131 -2.23 14.16 1.98
CA ARG A 131 -3.07 15.24 1.46
C ARG A 131 -2.23 16.42 1.01
N ILE A 132 -2.55 16.93 -0.19
CA ILE A 132 -1.99 18.17 -0.74
C ILE A 132 -3.16 19.02 -1.19
N SER A 133 -3.32 20.20 -0.59
CA SER A 133 -4.46 21.08 -0.85
C SER A 133 -5.81 20.35 -0.74
N GLY A 134 -5.96 19.50 0.27
CA GLY A 134 -7.17 18.72 0.57
C GLY A 134 -7.31 17.40 -0.21
N LEU A 135 -6.51 17.16 -1.25
CA LEU A 135 -6.60 15.96 -2.09
C LEU A 135 -5.58 14.89 -1.66
N TRP A 136 -6.00 13.64 -1.61
CA TRP A 136 -5.09 12.52 -1.49
C TRP A 136 -4.23 12.39 -2.75
N CYS A 137 -2.92 12.46 -2.59
CA CYS A 137 -1.93 12.37 -3.66
C CYS A 137 -0.88 11.33 -3.29
N VAL A 138 -0.41 10.57 -4.29
CA VAL A 138 0.82 9.78 -4.16
C VAL A 138 2.00 10.73 -4.31
N PHE A 139 3.01 10.61 -3.47
CA PHE A 139 4.29 11.25 -3.67
C PHE A 139 5.41 10.22 -3.86
N ILE A 140 6.37 10.57 -4.72
CA ILE A 140 7.60 9.82 -5.00
C ILE A 140 8.75 10.80 -4.85
N ALA A 141 9.50 10.70 -3.75
CA ALA A 141 10.49 11.70 -3.37
C ALA A 141 11.88 11.07 -3.22
N ASN A 142 12.83 11.45 -4.07
CA ASN A 142 14.21 10.98 -3.97
C ASN A 142 14.88 11.48 -2.70
N ASP A 143 15.62 10.62 -2.02
CA ASP A 143 16.52 10.97 -0.94
C ASP A 143 17.97 10.98 -1.45
N ALA A 144 18.44 12.16 -1.84
CA ALA A 144 19.82 12.32 -2.35
C ALA A 144 20.89 12.16 -1.27
N THR A 145 20.54 12.03 0.02
CA THR A 145 21.50 11.64 1.05
C THR A 145 21.89 10.16 0.90
N VAL A 146 20.98 9.32 0.37
CA VAL A 146 21.22 7.91 0.10
C VAL A 146 21.88 7.76 -1.27
N LYS A 147 23.18 7.45 -1.28
CA LYS A 147 23.95 7.20 -2.51
C LYS A 147 23.83 8.31 -3.58
N GLY A 148 23.59 9.56 -3.16
CA GLY A 148 23.43 10.70 -4.09
C GLY A 148 22.15 10.66 -4.92
N GLY A 149 21.10 9.98 -4.48
CA GLY A 149 19.87 9.80 -5.24
C GLY A 149 20.01 8.82 -6.43
N THR A 150 21.09 8.03 -6.47
CA THR A 150 21.33 7.04 -7.52
C THR A 150 20.30 5.92 -7.43
N ALA A 151 19.68 5.56 -8.56
CA ALA A 151 18.70 4.51 -8.64
C ALA A 151 19.36 3.12 -8.66
N TYR A 152 18.99 2.29 -7.68
CA TYR A 152 19.29 0.87 -7.58
C TYR A 152 18.10 0.04 -8.09
N PRO A 153 18.25 -1.27 -8.31
CA PRO A 153 17.12 -2.12 -8.71
C PRO A 153 15.92 -1.99 -7.77
N ILE A 154 16.14 -1.93 -6.46
CA ILE A 154 15.09 -1.75 -5.45
C ILE A 154 14.44 -0.36 -5.53
N THR A 155 15.18 0.68 -5.90
CA THR A 155 14.65 2.03 -6.09
C THR A 155 13.61 2.04 -7.21
N VAL A 156 13.96 1.45 -8.34
CA VAL A 156 13.06 1.32 -9.51
C VAL A 156 11.81 0.53 -9.14
N LYS A 157 11.99 -0.61 -8.47
CA LYS A 157 10.85 -1.44 -8.02
C LYS A 157 9.91 -0.65 -7.10
N LYS A 158 10.44 0.20 -6.21
CA LYS A 158 9.64 1.02 -5.30
C LYS A 158 8.88 2.13 -6.03
N GLN A 159 9.53 2.80 -6.98
CA GLN A 159 8.89 3.82 -7.81
C GLN A 159 7.76 3.22 -8.66
N LEU A 160 7.99 2.05 -9.29
CA LEU A 160 6.97 1.35 -10.04
C LEU A 160 5.77 0.97 -9.18
N ARG A 161 6.00 0.49 -7.94
CA ARG A 161 4.89 0.19 -7.02
C ARG A 161 4.11 1.44 -6.63
N ALA A 162 4.77 2.57 -6.39
CA ALA A 162 4.09 3.82 -6.09
C ALA A 162 3.21 4.30 -7.27
N GLN A 163 3.70 4.21 -8.50
CA GLN A 163 2.92 4.50 -9.70
C GLN A 163 1.73 3.53 -9.85
N GLU A 164 1.94 2.23 -9.57
CA GLU A 164 0.86 1.24 -9.57
C GLU A 164 -0.23 1.59 -8.56
N VAL A 165 0.14 1.98 -7.33
CA VAL A 165 -0.79 2.47 -6.31
C VAL A 165 -1.55 3.71 -6.79
N ALA A 166 -0.86 4.65 -7.46
CA ALA A 166 -1.50 5.83 -8.05
C ALA A 166 -2.51 5.43 -9.14
N ILE A 167 -2.17 4.47 -10.01
CA ILE A 167 -3.06 3.96 -11.06
C ILE A 167 -4.28 3.25 -10.47
N GLN A 168 -4.06 2.32 -9.55
CA GLN A 168 -5.11 1.50 -8.94
C GLN A 168 -6.12 2.36 -8.17
N ASN A 169 -5.64 3.40 -7.46
CA ASN A 169 -6.47 4.29 -6.65
C ASN A 169 -6.79 5.63 -7.34
N ARG A 170 -6.35 5.81 -8.60
CA ARG A 170 -6.55 7.02 -9.42
C ARG A 170 -6.15 8.32 -8.71
N LEU A 171 -5.01 8.29 -8.03
CA LEU A 171 -4.50 9.41 -7.26
C LEU A 171 -3.58 10.29 -8.11
N PRO A 172 -3.65 11.63 -8.00
CA PRO A 172 -2.60 12.51 -8.50
C PRO A 172 -1.24 12.07 -7.97
N CYS A 173 -0.20 12.17 -8.81
CA CYS A 173 1.15 11.77 -8.45
C CYS A 173 2.09 12.98 -8.44
N VAL A 174 2.82 13.19 -7.35
CA VAL A 174 3.80 14.27 -7.22
C VAL A 174 5.20 13.69 -7.08
N TYR A 175 6.08 14.07 -8.00
CA TYR A 175 7.48 13.64 -8.02
C TYR A 175 8.39 14.74 -7.45
N LEU A 176 9.17 14.45 -6.41
CA LEU A 176 10.25 15.30 -5.92
C LEU A 176 11.57 14.73 -6.42
N VAL A 177 12.11 15.30 -7.49
CA VAL A 177 13.25 14.72 -8.22
C VAL A 177 14.57 15.30 -7.77
N ASP A 178 15.44 14.41 -7.28
CA ASP A 178 16.84 14.70 -6.92
C ASP A 178 17.66 13.41 -7.13
N SER A 179 17.89 13.05 -8.41
CA SER A 179 18.44 11.75 -8.81
C SER A 179 19.75 11.90 -9.58
N GLY A 180 20.75 11.12 -9.17
CA GLY A 180 22.03 11.00 -9.87
C GLY A 180 22.03 10.03 -11.06
N GLY A 181 20.85 9.51 -11.47
CA GLY A 181 20.73 8.51 -12.52
C GLY A 181 20.85 7.07 -12.02
N ALA A 182 21.03 6.10 -12.92
CA ALA A 182 21.12 4.68 -12.60
C ALA A 182 22.49 4.27 -12.06
N PHE A 183 22.51 3.30 -11.13
CA PHE A 183 23.74 2.69 -10.65
C PHE A 183 24.32 1.74 -11.72
N LEU A 184 25.27 2.23 -12.51
CA LEU A 184 25.80 1.54 -13.68
C LEU A 184 26.33 0.12 -13.42
N PRO A 185 26.98 -0.22 -12.29
CA PRO A 185 27.40 -1.58 -12.02
C PRO A 185 26.27 -2.63 -11.98
N LEU A 186 25.01 -2.20 -11.73
CA LEU A 186 23.82 -3.05 -11.73
C LEU A 186 22.85 -2.70 -12.87
N GLN A 187 23.32 -2.09 -13.95
CA GLN A 187 22.49 -1.61 -15.05
C GLN A 187 21.63 -2.72 -15.70
N SER A 188 22.11 -3.95 -15.71
CA SER A 188 21.35 -5.11 -16.22
C SER A 188 20.08 -5.42 -15.42
N GLU A 189 20.07 -5.05 -14.13
CA GLU A 189 18.90 -5.22 -13.25
C GLU A 189 18.03 -3.95 -13.14
N ILE A 190 18.45 -2.86 -13.80
CA ILE A 190 17.77 -1.56 -13.74
C ILE A 190 17.09 -1.20 -15.06
N PHE A 191 17.67 -1.58 -16.20
CA PHE A 191 17.33 -0.97 -17.49
C PHE A 191 16.58 -1.86 -18.50
N PRO A 192 17.00 -3.12 -18.84
CA PRO A 192 16.57 -3.76 -20.07
C PRO A 192 15.20 -4.47 -20.02
N ASP A 193 14.69 -4.82 -18.82
CA ASP A 193 13.50 -5.66 -18.67
C ASP A 193 12.22 -4.83 -18.54
N LYS A 194 11.08 -5.49 -18.80
CA LYS A 194 9.73 -4.92 -18.76
C LYS A 194 9.40 -4.18 -17.46
N ASN A 195 9.82 -4.73 -16.32
CA ASN A 195 9.52 -4.18 -14.99
C ASN A 195 10.75 -3.46 -14.39
N GLN A 196 11.49 -2.76 -15.23
CA GLN A 196 12.65 -1.96 -14.88
C GLN A 196 12.45 -0.49 -15.22
N GLY A 197 13.52 0.32 -15.24
CA GLY A 197 13.48 1.77 -15.34
C GLY A 197 12.62 2.34 -16.46
N GLY A 198 12.64 1.72 -17.65
CA GLY A 198 11.80 2.15 -18.78
C GLY A 198 10.29 2.06 -18.50
N ARG A 199 9.87 1.18 -17.57
CA ARG A 199 8.47 1.06 -17.18
C ARG A 199 7.96 2.30 -16.44
N THR A 200 8.83 3.03 -15.74
CA THR A 200 8.46 4.28 -15.07
C THR A 200 7.90 5.29 -16.07
N PHE A 201 8.59 5.48 -17.20
CA PHE A 201 8.17 6.41 -18.27
C PHE A 201 6.91 5.94 -18.99
N TYR A 202 6.83 4.62 -19.25
CA TYR A 202 5.60 4.04 -19.80
C TYR A 202 4.40 4.33 -18.89
N ASN A 203 4.55 4.14 -17.58
CA ASN A 203 3.50 4.39 -16.62
C ASN A 203 3.10 5.88 -16.56
N GLU A 204 4.05 6.81 -16.64
CA GLU A 204 3.77 8.26 -16.71
C GLU A 204 2.87 8.58 -17.91
N ALA A 205 3.20 8.06 -19.10
CA ALA A 205 2.39 8.25 -20.29
C ALA A 205 0.98 7.64 -20.13
N ILE A 206 0.88 6.43 -19.56
CA ILE A 206 -0.41 5.76 -19.32
C ILE A 206 -1.24 6.50 -18.28
N MET A 207 -0.63 6.98 -17.18
CA MET A 207 -1.31 7.77 -16.15
C MET A 207 -1.89 9.05 -16.75
N SER A 208 -1.14 9.78 -17.57
CA SER A 208 -1.64 10.93 -18.33
C SER A 208 -2.83 10.56 -19.23
N ALA A 209 -2.72 9.47 -19.99
CA ALA A 209 -3.83 8.98 -20.84
C ALA A 209 -5.08 8.60 -20.02
N MET A 210 -4.89 8.10 -18.81
CA MET A 210 -5.96 7.79 -17.85
C MET A 210 -6.49 9.02 -17.11
N LYS A 211 -5.95 10.22 -17.36
CA LYS A 211 -6.26 11.48 -16.68
C LYS A 211 -5.95 11.42 -15.16
N ILE A 212 -4.86 10.77 -14.81
CA ILE A 212 -4.29 10.82 -13.48
C ILE A 212 -3.24 11.93 -13.51
N PRO A 213 -3.47 13.06 -12.83
CA PRO A 213 -2.57 14.20 -12.88
C PRO A 213 -1.19 13.88 -12.30
N GLN A 214 -0.16 14.43 -12.94
CA GLN A 214 1.22 14.25 -12.52
C GLN A 214 1.93 15.60 -12.45
N VAL A 215 2.52 15.92 -11.31
CA VAL A 215 3.28 17.17 -11.09
C VAL A 215 4.69 16.81 -10.65
N SER A 216 5.69 17.45 -11.22
CA SER A 216 7.09 17.23 -10.88
C SER A 216 7.73 18.47 -10.27
N VAL A 217 8.56 18.28 -9.24
CA VAL A 217 9.40 19.32 -8.63
C VAL A 217 10.86 18.93 -8.78
N VAL A 218 11.59 19.69 -9.59
CA VAL A 218 13.03 19.54 -9.76
C VAL A 218 13.74 20.27 -8.61
N CYS A 219 13.99 19.56 -7.53
CA CYS A 219 14.62 20.06 -6.30
C CYS A 219 16.06 19.57 -6.13
N GLY A 220 16.66 19.09 -7.22
CA GLY A 220 18.02 18.64 -7.28
C GLY A 220 18.44 18.25 -8.68
N SER A 221 19.42 17.36 -8.78
CA SER A 221 19.88 16.85 -10.07
C SER A 221 18.84 15.92 -10.70
N CYS A 222 18.56 16.11 -11.99
CA CYS A 222 17.81 15.16 -12.83
C CYS A 222 18.71 14.75 -13.98
N THR A 223 19.49 13.69 -13.77
CA THR A 223 20.49 13.24 -14.75
C THR A 223 20.04 11.97 -15.45
N ALA A 224 20.35 11.87 -16.73
CA ALA A 224 20.04 10.73 -17.59
C ALA A 224 18.53 10.36 -17.56
N GLY A 225 18.18 9.12 -17.17
CA GLY A 225 16.76 8.71 -17.07
C GLY A 225 15.92 9.61 -16.16
N GLY A 226 16.51 10.17 -15.09
CA GLY A 226 15.81 11.08 -14.20
C GLY A 226 15.35 12.39 -14.85
N ALA A 227 15.93 12.77 -16.00
CA ALA A 227 15.54 13.96 -16.75
C ALA A 227 14.17 13.83 -17.43
N TYR A 228 13.72 12.60 -17.70
CA TYR A 228 12.42 12.38 -18.34
C TYR A 228 11.23 12.56 -17.41
N ILE A 229 11.40 12.34 -16.09
CA ILE A 229 10.31 12.48 -15.11
C ILE A 229 9.69 13.90 -15.17
N PRO A 230 10.45 15.02 -15.04
CA PRO A 230 9.85 16.35 -15.14
C PRO A 230 9.33 16.69 -16.53
N THR A 231 9.92 16.13 -17.59
CA THR A 231 9.48 16.43 -18.96
C THR A 231 8.25 15.63 -19.38
N MET A 232 7.90 14.59 -18.65
CA MET A 232 6.69 13.76 -18.87
C MET A 232 5.56 14.06 -17.89
N ALA A 233 5.81 14.77 -16.78
CA ALA A 233 4.77 15.26 -15.85
C ALA A 233 3.88 16.34 -16.50
N GLU A 234 2.58 16.49 -16.21
CA GLU A 234 1.70 17.51 -16.80
C GLU A 234 2.22 18.92 -16.53
N GLU A 235 2.72 19.15 -15.32
CA GLU A 235 3.35 20.41 -14.93
C GLU A 235 4.63 20.16 -14.14
N ALA A 236 5.66 20.94 -14.42
CA ALA A 236 6.96 20.83 -13.77
C ALA A 236 7.40 22.17 -13.16
N VAL A 237 7.81 22.10 -11.90
CA VAL A 237 8.36 23.23 -11.13
C VAL A 237 9.86 23.01 -10.95
N MET A 238 10.69 24.01 -11.18
CA MET A 238 12.14 23.87 -11.03
C MET A 238 12.75 24.94 -10.14
N VAL A 239 13.59 24.52 -9.20
CA VAL A 239 14.25 25.40 -8.23
C VAL A 239 15.54 25.96 -8.80
N HIS A 240 15.65 27.27 -8.83
CA HIS A 240 16.82 28.01 -9.35
C HIS A 240 18.11 27.64 -8.62
N ARG A 241 19.19 27.39 -9.36
CA ARG A 241 20.54 27.04 -8.89
C ARG A 241 20.63 25.74 -8.06
N ILE A 242 19.53 25.04 -7.88
CA ILE A 242 19.45 23.75 -7.17
C ILE A 242 19.04 22.66 -8.13
N GLY A 243 17.96 22.88 -8.88
CA GLY A 243 17.50 21.97 -9.91
C GLY A 243 18.36 22.02 -11.16
N THR A 244 18.64 20.85 -11.75
CA THR A 244 19.26 20.72 -13.07
C THR A 244 18.61 19.55 -13.83
N VAL A 245 18.36 19.75 -15.13
CA VAL A 245 17.81 18.71 -16.03
C VAL A 245 18.71 18.59 -17.25
N PHE A 246 19.35 17.43 -17.41
CA PHE A 246 20.15 17.14 -18.60
C PHE A 246 20.34 15.62 -18.78
N LEU A 247 20.49 15.16 -20.02
CA LEU A 247 20.77 13.74 -20.32
C LEU A 247 22.22 13.38 -19.99
N GLY A 248 23.16 14.28 -20.26
CA GLY A 248 24.57 14.13 -19.93
C GLY A 248 25.08 15.34 -19.17
N GLY A 249 25.61 15.12 -17.96
CA GLY A 249 26.14 16.20 -17.13
C GLY A 249 27.46 16.80 -17.65
N PRO A 250 27.95 17.90 -17.03
CA PRO A 250 29.19 18.60 -17.44
C PRO A 250 30.41 17.71 -17.67
N PRO A 251 30.67 16.66 -16.86
CA PRO A 251 31.79 15.74 -17.10
C PRO A 251 31.69 14.99 -18.42
N LEU A 252 30.44 14.60 -18.82
CA LEU A 252 30.22 13.90 -20.07
C LEU A 252 30.38 14.84 -21.28
N VAL A 253 29.89 16.08 -21.17
CA VAL A 253 30.08 17.12 -22.19
C VAL A 253 31.58 17.38 -22.40
N LYS A 254 32.33 17.59 -21.31
CA LYS A 254 33.79 17.78 -21.38
C LYS A 254 34.52 16.60 -22.04
N ALA A 255 34.10 15.38 -21.72
CA ALA A 255 34.70 14.17 -22.33
C ALA A 255 34.36 14.03 -23.82
N ALA A 256 33.16 14.47 -24.24
CA ALA A 256 32.69 14.34 -25.63
C ALA A 256 33.15 15.48 -26.54
N THR A 257 33.15 16.73 -26.05
CA THR A 257 33.40 17.93 -26.87
C THR A 257 34.64 18.72 -26.45
N GLY A 258 35.18 18.45 -25.26
CA GLY A 258 36.26 19.24 -24.65
C GLY A 258 35.78 20.56 -24.00
N GLU A 259 34.50 20.88 -24.07
CA GLU A 259 33.95 22.13 -23.53
C GLU A 259 33.74 22.05 -22.02
N GLU A 260 34.04 23.11 -21.30
CA GLU A 260 33.74 23.29 -19.89
C GLU A 260 32.46 24.11 -19.73
N VAL A 261 31.39 23.46 -19.23
CA VAL A 261 30.09 24.06 -18.99
C VAL A 261 29.72 23.93 -17.52
N THR A 262 29.01 24.94 -16.98
CA THR A 262 28.44 24.78 -15.64
C THR A 262 27.13 24.00 -15.68
N PRO A 263 26.72 23.36 -14.56
CA PRO A 263 25.42 22.70 -14.50
C PRO A 263 24.23 23.63 -14.78
N GLU A 264 24.34 24.91 -14.35
CA GLU A 264 23.29 25.91 -14.56
C GLU A 264 23.18 26.31 -16.04
N ASP A 265 24.31 26.49 -16.74
CA ASP A 265 24.31 26.82 -18.17
C ASP A 265 23.88 25.66 -19.05
N LEU A 266 24.16 24.42 -18.63
CA LEU A 266 23.82 23.23 -19.38
C LEU A 266 22.35 22.83 -19.23
N GLY A 267 21.77 23.01 -18.04
CA GLY A 267 20.40 22.54 -17.78
C GLY A 267 19.81 23.12 -16.49
N GLY A 268 20.06 24.40 -16.20
CA GLY A 268 19.51 25.08 -15.05
C GLY A 268 18.09 25.61 -15.27
N ALA A 269 17.46 26.09 -14.20
CA ALA A 269 16.06 26.50 -14.20
C ALA A 269 15.75 27.64 -15.18
N ARG A 270 16.65 28.62 -15.34
CA ARG A 270 16.43 29.69 -16.31
C ARG A 270 16.42 29.20 -17.75
N LEU A 271 17.38 28.35 -18.10
CA LEU A 271 17.45 27.80 -19.44
C LEU A 271 16.14 27.06 -19.80
N HIS A 272 15.64 26.26 -18.86
CA HIS A 272 14.46 25.44 -19.10
C HIS A 272 13.14 26.21 -19.02
N ALA A 273 13.05 27.25 -18.20
CA ALA A 273 11.85 28.08 -18.11
C ALA A 273 11.76 29.15 -19.21
N GLU A 274 12.89 29.71 -19.64
CA GLU A 274 12.92 30.90 -20.54
C GLU A 274 13.24 30.51 -22.01
N VAL A 275 13.97 29.43 -22.24
CA VAL A 275 14.49 29.06 -23.58
C VAL A 275 13.94 27.75 -24.10
N SER A 276 14.07 26.66 -23.36
CA SER A 276 13.65 25.34 -23.87
C SER A 276 12.18 25.03 -23.65
N GLY A 277 11.52 25.69 -22.68
CA GLY A 277 10.14 25.41 -22.33
C GLY A 277 9.91 24.04 -21.66
N CYS A 278 10.98 23.33 -21.27
CA CYS A 278 10.85 22.03 -20.62
C CYS A 278 10.24 22.09 -19.21
N ILE A 279 10.22 23.28 -18.60
CA ILE A 279 9.74 23.54 -17.24
C ILE A 279 8.69 24.65 -17.31
N ASP A 280 7.56 24.42 -16.64
CA ASP A 280 6.41 25.31 -16.68
C ASP A 280 6.50 26.42 -15.64
N HIS A 281 7.12 26.13 -14.48
CA HIS A 281 7.16 27.04 -13.34
C HIS A 281 8.59 27.17 -12.80
N PHE A 282 9.05 28.42 -12.71
CA PHE A 282 10.34 28.78 -12.11
C PHE A 282 10.14 29.15 -10.64
N ALA A 283 10.97 28.61 -9.74
CA ALA A 283 10.97 28.95 -8.33
C ALA A 283 12.36 29.41 -7.88
N TRP A 284 12.45 30.52 -7.13
CA TRP A 284 13.72 31.03 -6.61
C TRP A 284 14.30 30.16 -5.49
N GLU A 285 13.44 29.56 -4.68
CA GLU A 285 13.84 28.67 -3.56
C GLU A 285 12.91 27.46 -3.42
N GLU A 286 13.37 26.43 -2.68
CA GLU A 286 12.60 25.20 -2.53
C GLU A 286 11.22 25.42 -1.90
N LYS A 287 11.08 26.36 -0.94
CA LYS A 287 9.78 26.66 -0.30
C LYS A 287 8.76 27.20 -1.30
N GLU A 288 9.19 28.09 -2.17
CA GLU A 288 8.34 28.64 -3.23
C GLU A 288 7.86 27.54 -4.19
N ALA A 289 8.75 26.59 -4.52
CA ALA A 289 8.40 25.45 -5.38
C ALA A 289 7.28 24.58 -4.76
N TYR A 290 7.29 24.35 -3.44
CA TYR A 290 6.22 23.58 -2.80
C TYR A 290 4.91 24.37 -2.70
N VAL A 291 4.95 25.68 -2.48
CA VAL A 291 3.76 26.53 -2.55
C VAL A 291 3.16 26.50 -3.96
N CYS A 292 4.00 26.63 -4.99
CA CYS A 292 3.59 26.51 -6.38
C CYS A 292 2.93 25.14 -6.66
N THR A 293 3.56 24.07 -6.22
CA THR A 293 3.01 22.69 -6.39
C THR A 293 1.65 22.55 -5.71
N ARG A 294 1.48 23.05 -4.48
CA ARG A 294 0.20 23.06 -3.77
C ARG A 294 -0.88 23.84 -4.55
N ASN A 295 -0.50 24.97 -5.15
CA ASN A 295 -1.40 25.75 -5.99
C ASN A 295 -1.80 24.96 -7.25
N ILE A 296 -0.86 24.29 -7.92
CA ILE A 296 -1.16 23.43 -9.07
C ILE A 296 -2.17 22.34 -8.67
N ILE A 297 -1.93 21.63 -7.58
CA ILE A 297 -2.87 20.60 -7.09
C ILE A 297 -4.25 21.17 -6.81
N SER A 298 -4.34 22.39 -6.26
CA SER A 298 -5.64 23.05 -6.01
C SER A 298 -6.42 23.39 -7.29
N THR A 299 -5.76 23.46 -8.46
CA THR A 299 -6.41 23.73 -9.76
C THR A 299 -7.00 22.48 -10.41
N LEU A 300 -6.76 21.29 -9.88
CA LEU A 300 -7.21 20.03 -10.49
C LEU A 300 -8.74 19.88 -10.52
N ASN A 301 -9.47 20.77 -9.84
CA ASN A 301 -10.93 20.85 -9.87
C ASN A 301 -11.62 19.51 -9.49
N PHE A 302 -11.06 18.77 -8.54
CA PHE A 302 -11.74 17.62 -7.97
C PHE A 302 -12.88 18.09 -7.08
N GLN A 303 -14.08 17.63 -7.38
CA GLN A 303 -15.22 17.82 -6.48
C GLN A 303 -15.21 16.68 -5.46
N LEU A 304 -14.70 16.97 -4.27
CA LEU A 304 -14.88 16.10 -3.12
C LEU A 304 -16.32 16.30 -2.61
N PRO A 305 -17.01 15.21 -2.20
CA PRO A 305 -18.32 15.37 -1.56
C PRO A 305 -18.12 16.11 -0.24
N GLU A 306 -19.16 16.86 0.15
CA GLU A 306 -19.27 17.36 1.51
C GLU A 306 -19.09 16.16 2.47
N GLU A 307 -18.13 16.24 3.37
CA GLU A 307 -17.93 15.22 4.39
C GLU A 307 -19.20 15.19 5.24
N GLU A 308 -20.10 14.22 4.99
CA GLU A 308 -21.02 13.83 6.04
C GLU A 308 -20.14 13.31 7.18
N GLU A 309 -20.03 14.07 8.28
CA GLU A 309 -19.39 13.60 9.52
C GLU A 309 -20.10 12.31 9.96
N ALA A 310 -19.66 11.19 9.42
CA ALA A 310 -20.08 9.90 9.95
C ALA A 310 -19.56 9.83 11.38
N GLU A 311 -20.47 9.76 12.35
CA GLU A 311 -20.11 9.57 13.75
C GLU A 311 -19.18 8.35 13.86
N VAL A 312 -17.89 8.59 14.05
CA VAL A 312 -16.88 7.53 14.21
C VAL A 312 -17.14 6.86 15.55
N LYS A 313 -17.38 5.55 15.49
CA LYS A 313 -17.67 4.76 16.67
C LYS A 313 -16.50 3.82 16.95
N GLU A 314 -15.93 3.92 18.14
CA GLU A 314 -14.81 3.09 18.54
C GLU A 314 -15.26 1.64 18.82
N PRO A 315 -14.34 0.65 18.65
CA PRO A 315 -14.56 -0.72 19.12
C PRO A 315 -14.80 -0.79 20.63
N LEU A 316 -15.47 -1.83 21.11
CA LEU A 316 -15.66 -2.08 22.55
C LEU A 316 -14.36 -2.46 23.26
N TYR A 317 -13.39 -2.96 22.52
CA TYR A 317 -12.11 -3.47 23.05
C TYR A 317 -10.95 -2.63 22.53
N SER A 318 -9.92 -2.47 23.39
CA SER A 318 -8.73 -1.70 23.05
C SER A 318 -7.95 -2.32 21.90
N PRO A 319 -7.47 -1.53 20.91
CA PRO A 319 -6.55 -1.99 19.89
C PRO A 319 -5.23 -2.57 20.45
N GLU A 320 -4.80 -2.13 21.63
CA GLU A 320 -3.59 -2.64 22.29
C GLU A 320 -3.66 -4.14 22.60
N GLU A 321 -4.86 -4.68 22.78
CA GLU A 321 -5.07 -6.11 22.98
C GLU A 321 -4.62 -6.95 21.77
N LEU A 322 -4.54 -6.36 20.58
CA LEU A 322 -4.05 -7.02 19.37
C LEU A 322 -2.59 -7.48 19.50
N LEU A 323 -1.78 -6.83 20.34
CA LEU A 323 -0.41 -7.26 20.60
C LEU A 323 -0.31 -8.67 21.19
N GLY A 324 -1.24 -9.02 22.10
CA GLY A 324 -1.32 -10.37 22.68
C GLY A 324 -2.11 -11.36 21.82
N LEU A 325 -2.85 -10.88 20.81
CA LEU A 325 -3.56 -11.70 19.83
C LEU A 325 -2.69 -12.04 18.61
N ALA A 326 -1.62 -11.27 18.33
CA ALA A 326 -0.72 -11.52 17.21
C ALA A 326 0.02 -12.86 17.38
N PRO A 327 -0.21 -13.88 16.53
CA PRO A 327 0.27 -15.23 16.78
C PRO A 327 1.79 -15.32 16.67
N GLN A 328 2.43 -15.87 17.70
CA GLN A 328 3.86 -16.19 17.68
C GLN A 328 4.16 -17.48 16.91
N SER A 329 3.23 -18.42 16.96
CA SER A 329 3.39 -19.76 16.41
C SER A 329 2.07 -20.28 15.84
N TYR A 330 2.16 -21.17 14.83
CA TYR A 330 1.02 -21.86 14.24
C TYR A 330 0.36 -22.88 15.18
N ASN A 331 1.03 -23.24 16.27
CA ASN A 331 0.55 -24.27 17.19
C ASN A 331 -0.64 -23.84 18.04
N TYR A 332 -0.96 -22.55 18.03
CA TYR A 332 -2.10 -22.01 18.77
C TYR A 332 -3.14 -21.47 17.79
N SER A 333 -4.37 -21.94 17.92
CA SER A 333 -5.50 -21.43 17.15
C SER A 333 -5.84 -20.02 17.62
N LEU A 334 -5.89 -19.08 16.69
CA LEU A 334 -6.43 -17.74 16.89
C LEU A 334 -7.88 -17.73 16.41
N ASP A 335 -8.85 -17.41 17.28
CA ASP A 335 -10.17 -17.02 16.80
C ASP A 335 -10.09 -15.61 16.20
N VAL A 336 -10.09 -15.55 14.86
CA VAL A 336 -9.93 -14.28 14.15
C VAL A 336 -11.08 -13.29 14.42
N LYS A 337 -12.22 -13.74 14.93
CA LYS A 337 -13.30 -12.84 15.37
C LYS A 337 -12.86 -11.92 16.51
N MET A 338 -11.91 -12.37 17.33
CA MET A 338 -11.31 -11.52 18.36
C MET A 338 -10.53 -10.35 17.74
N VAL A 339 -9.84 -10.57 16.64
CA VAL A 339 -9.18 -9.49 15.86
C VAL A 339 -10.24 -8.57 15.25
N ILE A 340 -11.26 -9.14 14.60
CA ILE A 340 -12.34 -8.38 13.96
C ILE A 340 -13.03 -7.46 14.97
N SER A 341 -13.31 -7.93 16.20
CA SER A 341 -13.97 -7.14 17.23
C SER A 341 -13.14 -5.94 17.75
N ARG A 342 -11.80 -5.92 17.52
CA ARG A 342 -10.91 -4.78 17.85
C ARG A 342 -10.70 -3.82 16.67
N LEU A 343 -11.19 -4.20 15.48
CA LEU A 343 -11.03 -3.38 14.27
C LEU A 343 -12.33 -2.69 13.83
N THR A 344 -13.49 -3.27 14.16
CA THR A 344 -14.79 -2.83 13.63
C THR A 344 -15.52 -1.87 14.58
N ASP A 345 -16.30 -0.96 14.01
CA ASP A 345 -17.09 0.04 14.72
C ASP A 345 -18.06 -0.64 15.70
N GLU A 346 -18.04 -0.22 16.99
CA GLU A 346 -18.82 -0.82 18.07
C GLU A 346 -18.65 -2.35 18.19
N SER A 347 -17.53 -2.91 17.68
CA SER A 347 -17.29 -4.36 17.57
C SER A 347 -18.42 -5.12 16.84
N ARG A 348 -19.05 -4.49 15.85
CA ARG A 348 -20.21 -5.03 15.13
C ARG A 348 -19.79 -5.74 13.85
N PHE A 349 -20.36 -6.93 13.65
CA PHE A 349 -20.07 -7.77 12.50
C PHE A 349 -21.28 -8.58 12.07
N HIS A 350 -21.63 -8.53 10.81
CA HIS A 350 -22.70 -9.34 10.22
C HIS A 350 -22.10 -10.52 9.47
N GLU A 351 -21.94 -11.64 10.17
CA GLU A 351 -21.31 -12.85 9.63
C GLU A 351 -22.14 -13.49 8.52
N PHE A 352 -21.51 -13.77 7.39
CA PHE A 352 -22.10 -14.49 6.26
C PHE A 352 -21.79 -15.98 6.38
N LYS A 353 -22.81 -16.84 6.26
CA LYS A 353 -22.71 -18.31 6.36
C LYS A 353 -21.94 -18.77 7.62
N ALA A 354 -22.32 -18.27 8.80
CA ALA A 354 -21.64 -18.54 10.07
C ALA A 354 -21.49 -20.05 10.42
N ARG A 355 -22.39 -20.91 9.92
CA ARG A 355 -22.37 -22.37 10.19
C ARG A 355 -21.74 -23.20 9.08
N TYR A 356 -21.26 -22.59 8.00
CA TYR A 356 -20.66 -23.29 6.85
C TYR A 356 -19.26 -22.77 6.60
N GLY A 357 -18.30 -23.67 6.38
CA GLY A 357 -16.90 -23.30 6.14
C GLY A 357 -16.32 -22.45 7.27
N THR A 358 -16.41 -22.91 8.52
CA THR A 358 -16.09 -22.16 9.75
C THR A 358 -14.60 -21.80 9.89
N THR A 359 -13.75 -22.42 9.08
CA THR A 359 -12.31 -22.09 9.01
C THR A 359 -11.99 -20.85 8.20
N LEU A 360 -13.01 -20.24 7.55
CA LEU A 360 -12.96 -18.92 6.95
C LEU A 360 -14.11 -18.06 7.50
N ILE A 361 -13.82 -16.94 8.08
CA ILE A 361 -14.81 -15.97 8.56
C ILE A 361 -15.05 -14.94 7.46
N THR A 362 -16.30 -14.76 7.07
CA THR A 362 -16.71 -13.76 6.08
C THR A 362 -17.92 -13.00 6.59
N GLY A 363 -17.99 -11.69 6.31
CA GLY A 363 -19.14 -10.89 6.73
C GLY A 363 -18.92 -9.39 6.50
N PHE A 364 -19.96 -8.62 6.81
CA PHE A 364 -19.97 -7.17 6.65
C PHE A 364 -19.73 -6.47 7.98
N ALA A 365 -18.92 -5.42 7.94
CA ALA A 365 -18.65 -4.55 9.09
C ALA A 365 -18.52 -3.10 8.64
N LYS A 366 -18.40 -2.20 9.62
CA LYS A 366 -17.93 -0.85 9.39
C LYS A 366 -16.59 -0.63 10.08
N ILE A 367 -15.71 0.10 9.42
CA ILE A 367 -14.43 0.57 9.94
C ILE A 367 -14.39 2.08 9.70
N HIS A 368 -14.36 2.88 10.76
CA HIS A 368 -14.48 4.34 10.68
C HIS A 368 -15.63 4.81 9.79
N GLY A 369 -16.80 4.16 9.92
CA GLY A 369 -17.98 4.47 9.14
C GLY A 369 -18.04 3.84 7.73
N HIS A 370 -16.93 3.40 7.17
CA HIS A 370 -16.87 2.75 5.86
C HIS A 370 -17.40 1.31 5.92
N LEU A 371 -18.36 0.98 5.06
CA LEU A 371 -18.84 -0.39 4.91
C LEU A 371 -17.82 -1.23 4.16
N VAL A 372 -17.43 -2.35 4.72
CA VAL A 372 -16.47 -3.29 4.15
C VAL A 372 -16.95 -4.73 4.21
N GLY A 373 -16.48 -5.56 3.26
CA GLY A 373 -16.54 -7.01 3.33
C GLY A 373 -15.24 -7.56 3.94
N LEU A 374 -15.33 -8.26 5.07
CA LEU A 374 -14.20 -8.90 5.73
C LEU A 374 -14.11 -10.36 5.30
N VAL A 375 -12.89 -10.81 4.94
CA VAL A 375 -12.53 -12.20 4.65
C VAL A 375 -11.31 -12.55 5.49
N ALA A 376 -11.46 -13.45 6.45
CA ALA A 376 -10.42 -13.72 7.43
C ALA A 376 -10.18 -15.22 7.63
N ASN A 377 -8.93 -15.67 7.60
CA ASN A 377 -8.60 -17.05 7.93
C ASN A 377 -8.86 -17.34 9.42
N ASN A 378 -9.47 -18.49 9.69
CA ASN A 378 -9.70 -19.03 11.02
C ASN A 378 -9.24 -20.49 11.11
N GLY A 379 -8.28 -20.87 10.29
CA GLY A 379 -7.75 -22.20 10.11
C GLY A 379 -7.42 -22.50 8.66
N GLU A 380 -7.38 -23.76 8.28
CA GLU A 380 -7.10 -24.23 6.93
C GLU A 380 -8.20 -23.80 5.94
N LEU A 381 -7.81 -23.46 4.72
CA LEU A 381 -8.75 -23.14 3.64
C LEU A 381 -9.37 -24.43 3.08
N SER A 382 -10.34 -24.98 3.79
CA SER A 382 -11.08 -26.20 3.41
C SER A 382 -11.93 -25.98 2.16
N HIS A 383 -12.41 -27.08 1.55
CA HIS A 383 -13.36 -27.04 0.43
C HIS A 383 -14.56 -26.12 0.70
N GLN A 384 -15.20 -26.28 1.85
CA GLN A 384 -16.36 -25.48 2.24
C GLN A 384 -15.99 -24.00 2.47
N ALA A 385 -14.82 -23.74 3.07
CA ALA A 385 -14.31 -22.41 3.30
C ALA A 385 -14.04 -21.68 1.99
N ALA A 386 -13.43 -22.35 1.02
CA ALA A 386 -13.14 -21.80 -0.29
C ALA A 386 -14.41 -21.48 -1.10
N LEU A 387 -15.44 -22.36 -1.07
CA LEU A 387 -16.74 -22.08 -1.68
C LEU A 387 -17.47 -20.90 -1.03
N LYS A 388 -17.41 -20.80 0.30
CA LYS A 388 -17.95 -19.66 1.07
C LYS A 388 -17.25 -18.37 0.67
N GLY A 389 -15.91 -18.38 0.62
CA GLY A 389 -15.09 -17.23 0.24
C GLY A 389 -15.38 -16.77 -1.19
N SER A 390 -15.42 -17.70 -2.15
CA SER A 390 -15.75 -17.41 -3.55
C SER A 390 -17.11 -16.71 -3.68
N HIS A 391 -18.15 -17.23 -3.00
CA HIS A 391 -19.48 -16.60 -3.02
C HIS A 391 -19.48 -15.21 -2.36
N PHE A 392 -18.81 -15.07 -1.23
CA PHE A 392 -18.79 -13.79 -0.51
C PHE A 392 -18.05 -12.68 -1.26
N VAL A 393 -16.92 -13.00 -1.89
CA VAL A 393 -16.16 -12.06 -2.73
C VAL A 393 -17.03 -11.56 -3.89
N GLN A 394 -17.70 -12.47 -4.60
CA GLN A 394 -18.61 -12.10 -5.70
C GLN A 394 -19.80 -11.25 -5.20
N LEU A 395 -20.30 -11.52 -4.00
CA LEU A 395 -21.38 -10.74 -3.40
C LEU A 395 -20.94 -9.30 -3.07
N CYS A 396 -19.71 -9.12 -2.59
CA CYS A 396 -19.13 -7.81 -2.36
C CYS A 396 -18.90 -7.05 -3.67
N ASP A 397 -18.38 -7.76 -4.69
CA ASP A 397 -18.16 -7.19 -6.02
C ASP A 397 -19.46 -6.68 -6.66
N GLN A 398 -20.55 -7.48 -6.60
CA GLN A 398 -21.88 -7.06 -7.07
C GLN A 398 -22.47 -5.86 -6.34
N ARG A 399 -22.05 -5.60 -5.10
CA ARG A 399 -22.54 -4.53 -4.24
C ARG A 399 -21.63 -3.33 -4.16
N ASP A 400 -20.53 -3.35 -4.90
CA ASP A 400 -19.50 -2.30 -4.89
C ASP A 400 -18.96 -2.03 -3.47
N ILE A 401 -18.71 -3.12 -2.70
CA ILE A 401 -18.21 -3.07 -1.33
C ILE A 401 -16.73 -3.46 -1.32
N PRO A 402 -15.82 -2.59 -0.85
CA PRO A 402 -14.40 -2.92 -0.76
C PRO A 402 -14.16 -4.10 0.18
N LEU A 403 -13.15 -4.90 -0.15
CA LEU A 403 -12.78 -6.11 0.57
C LEU A 403 -11.55 -5.88 1.44
N VAL A 404 -11.61 -6.35 2.68
CA VAL A 404 -10.47 -6.41 3.61
C VAL A 404 -10.18 -7.87 3.94
N PHE A 405 -8.98 -8.32 3.60
CA PHE A 405 -8.48 -9.66 3.88
C PHE A 405 -7.59 -9.63 5.13
N LEU A 406 -7.92 -10.45 6.13
CA LEU A 406 -7.07 -10.71 7.29
C LEU A 406 -6.44 -12.09 7.10
N GLN A 407 -5.18 -12.10 6.69
CA GLN A 407 -4.51 -13.33 6.28
C GLN A 407 -3.73 -13.97 7.43
N ASN A 408 -4.04 -15.23 7.73
CA ASN A 408 -3.32 -16.12 8.63
C ASN A 408 -3.51 -17.55 8.15
N THR A 409 -2.78 -17.93 7.10
CA THR A 409 -2.92 -19.27 6.48
C THR A 409 -2.31 -20.33 7.39
N ALA A 410 -3.06 -21.42 7.63
CA ALA A 410 -2.51 -22.59 8.31
C ALA A 410 -1.51 -23.31 7.39
N PRO A 411 -0.48 -23.97 7.95
CA PRO A 411 0.40 -24.82 7.16
C PRO A 411 -0.42 -25.94 6.52
N THR A 412 -0.26 -26.16 5.22
CA THR A 412 -0.87 -27.30 4.54
C THR A 412 -0.24 -28.59 5.07
N VAL A 413 -1.00 -29.43 5.74
CA VAL A 413 -0.56 -30.77 6.16
C VAL A 413 -0.48 -31.64 4.91
N ALA A 414 0.64 -32.34 4.71
CA ALA A 414 0.79 -33.26 3.58
C ALA A 414 -0.35 -34.30 3.58
N PRO A 415 -1.02 -34.53 2.44
CA PRO A 415 -2.17 -35.43 2.39
C PRO A 415 -1.75 -36.85 2.69
N THR A 416 -2.46 -37.50 3.60
CA THR A 416 -2.38 -38.96 3.81
C THR A 416 -3.04 -39.68 2.63
N LEU A 417 -2.35 -40.68 2.07
CA LEU A 417 -2.69 -41.37 0.81
C LEU A 417 -3.86 -42.38 0.96
N SER A 418 -5.03 -41.98 1.46
CA SER A 418 -6.25 -42.80 1.33
C SER A 418 -7.05 -42.40 0.07
N SER A 419 -7.77 -43.32 -0.58
CA SER A 419 -8.57 -43.03 -1.77
C SER A 419 -9.66 -41.97 -1.52
N THR A 420 -10.27 -41.99 -0.35
CA THR A 420 -11.22 -40.97 0.13
C THR A 420 -10.56 -39.63 0.32
N GLN A 421 -9.30 -39.57 0.74
CA GLN A 421 -8.54 -38.38 0.90
C GLN A 421 -8.16 -37.74 -0.45
N ALA A 422 -7.92 -38.58 -1.48
CA ALA A 422 -7.63 -38.07 -2.83
C ALA A 422 -8.83 -37.36 -3.46
N GLU A 423 -10.05 -37.88 -3.26
CA GLU A 423 -11.28 -37.21 -3.73
C GLU A 423 -11.55 -35.92 -2.95
N MET A 424 -11.37 -35.90 -1.64
CA MET A 424 -11.49 -34.70 -0.81
C MET A 424 -10.48 -33.64 -1.23
N ASN A 425 -9.23 -34.03 -1.50
CA ASN A 425 -8.19 -33.10 -1.97
C ASN A 425 -8.52 -32.52 -3.35
N SER A 426 -9.02 -33.36 -4.29
CA SER A 426 -9.43 -32.88 -5.62
C SER A 426 -10.56 -31.86 -5.55
N ASN A 427 -11.57 -32.10 -4.72
CA ASN A 427 -12.66 -31.15 -4.49
C ASN A 427 -12.18 -29.86 -3.83
N CYS A 428 -11.22 -29.95 -2.90
CA CYS A 428 -10.62 -28.80 -2.26
C CYS A 428 -9.85 -27.92 -3.27
N LEU A 429 -9.02 -28.52 -4.12
CA LEU A 429 -8.29 -27.80 -5.18
C LEU A 429 -9.24 -27.05 -6.13
N LYS A 430 -10.34 -27.67 -6.52
CA LYS A 430 -11.35 -27.03 -7.38
C LYS A 430 -11.99 -25.83 -6.72
N ALA A 431 -12.33 -25.95 -5.44
CA ALA A 431 -12.94 -24.86 -4.67
C ALA A 431 -11.95 -23.73 -4.40
N GLN A 432 -10.69 -24.05 -4.07
CA GLN A 432 -9.63 -23.07 -3.92
C GLN A 432 -9.36 -22.30 -5.22
N GLY A 433 -9.30 -23.00 -6.36
CA GLY A 433 -9.20 -22.38 -7.69
C GLY A 433 -10.38 -21.46 -8.00
N SER A 434 -11.59 -21.83 -7.58
CA SER A 434 -12.77 -20.97 -7.71
C SER A 434 -12.66 -19.69 -6.87
N MET A 435 -12.17 -19.80 -5.62
CA MET A 435 -11.94 -18.63 -4.77
C MET A 435 -10.85 -17.72 -5.32
N MET A 436 -9.73 -18.31 -5.78
CA MET A 436 -8.67 -17.54 -6.47
C MET A 436 -9.23 -16.78 -7.67
N SER A 437 -10.05 -17.43 -8.50
CA SER A 437 -10.68 -16.76 -9.64
C SER A 437 -11.61 -15.63 -9.22
N ALA A 438 -12.41 -15.82 -8.18
CA ALA A 438 -13.28 -14.78 -7.66
C ALA A 438 -12.49 -13.55 -7.15
N VAL A 439 -11.39 -13.80 -6.41
CA VAL A 439 -10.52 -12.72 -5.89
C VAL A 439 -9.81 -11.99 -7.02
N ALA A 440 -9.30 -12.71 -8.02
CA ALA A 440 -8.61 -12.12 -9.17
C ALA A 440 -9.54 -11.28 -10.05
N CYS A 441 -10.79 -11.72 -10.24
CA CYS A 441 -11.77 -11.06 -11.10
C CYS A 441 -12.57 -9.95 -10.40
N ALA A 442 -12.53 -9.88 -9.06
CA ALA A 442 -13.24 -8.83 -8.33
C ALA A 442 -12.68 -7.45 -8.68
N SER A 443 -13.56 -6.55 -9.11
CA SER A 443 -13.25 -5.17 -9.51
C SER A 443 -13.20 -4.19 -8.33
N VAL A 444 -13.80 -4.55 -7.21
CA VAL A 444 -13.79 -3.73 -5.99
C VAL A 444 -12.39 -3.65 -5.38
N PRO A 445 -12.05 -2.53 -4.74
CA PRO A 445 -10.77 -2.38 -4.05
C PRO A 445 -10.54 -3.46 -2.99
N LYS A 446 -9.30 -3.92 -2.88
CA LYS A 446 -8.87 -5.00 -2.00
C LYS A 446 -7.72 -4.53 -1.11
N ILE A 447 -7.86 -4.69 0.19
CA ILE A 447 -6.81 -4.40 1.19
C ILE A 447 -6.48 -5.70 1.90
N THR A 448 -5.21 -6.07 1.98
CA THR A 448 -4.76 -7.28 2.67
C THR A 448 -3.87 -6.91 3.86
N VAL A 449 -4.15 -7.50 5.02
CA VAL A 449 -3.30 -7.44 6.20
C VAL A 449 -2.90 -8.86 6.58
N VAL A 450 -1.61 -9.17 6.52
CA VAL A 450 -1.07 -10.44 6.98
C VAL A 450 -0.83 -10.35 8.48
N ILE A 451 -1.73 -10.94 9.26
CA ILE A 451 -1.72 -10.87 10.73
C ILE A 451 -0.89 -11.99 11.40
N GLY A 452 -0.51 -13.00 10.61
CA GLY A 452 0.29 -14.13 11.07
C GLY A 452 1.02 -14.81 9.92
N ALA A 453 0.48 -15.90 9.41
CA ALA A 453 1.11 -16.67 8.33
C ALA A 453 0.57 -16.31 6.94
N CYS A 454 1.47 -16.31 5.96
CA CYS A 454 1.19 -16.24 4.53
C CYS A 454 1.97 -17.38 3.86
N HIS A 455 1.42 -18.59 3.91
CA HIS A 455 2.07 -19.79 3.40
C HIS A 455 1.29 -20.42 2.24
N GLY A 456 2.04 -20.90 1.26
CA GLY A 456 1.53 -21.72 0.17
C GLY A 456 0.49 -21.04 -0.72
N ALA A 457 -0.24 -21.87 -1.47
CA ALA A 457 -1.22 -21.41 -2.45
C ALA A 457 -2.46 -20.72 -1.83
N ASP A 458 -2.77 -21.02 -0.57
CA ASP A 458 -3.89 -20.40 0.15
C ASP A 458 -3.71 -18.87 0.26
N SER A 459 -2.46 -18.38 0.23
CA SER A 459 -2.16 -16.96 0.21
C SER A 459 -2.72 -16.24 -1.01
N TYR A 460 -2.83 -16.92 -2.14
CA TYR A 460 -3.42 -16.36 -3.37
C TYR A 460 -4.93 -16.17 -3.23
N ALA A 461 -5.62 -17.16 -2.69
CA ALA A 461 -7.06 -17.06 -2.41
C ALA A 461 -7.40 -15.97 -1.37
N MET A 462 -6.43 -15.58 -0.54
CA MET A 462 -6.54 -14.51 0.45
C MET A 462 -5.97 -13.16 -0.06
N CYS A 463 -5.95 -12.96 -1.37
CA CYS A 463 -5.47 -11.74 -2.01
C CYS A 463 -4.03 -11.37 -1.63
N GLY A 464 -3.09 -12.34 -1.75
CA GLY A 464 -1.66 -12.09 -1.59
C GLY A 464 -1.11 -11.17 -2.68
N ARG A 465 0.18 -10.82 -2.59
CA ARG A 465 0.82 -9.80 -3.45
C ARG A 465 0.57 -9.98 -4.95
N ALA A 466 0.59 -11.22 -5.44
CA ALA A 466 0.39 -11.54 -6.86
C ALA A 466 -1.07 -11.38 -7.36
N PHE A 467 -2.03 -11.10 -6.46
CA PHE A 467 -3.45 -10.88 -6.77
C PHE A 467 -3.85 -9.40 -6.73
N ASP A 468 -2.87 -8.52 -6.90
CA ASP A 468 -3.01 -7.08 -7.07
C ASP A 468 -3.92 -6.39 -6.03
N PRO A 469 -3.66 -6.57 -4.72
CA PRO A 469 -4.35 -5.75 -3.73
C PRO A 469 -3.99 -4.28 -3.90
N ASN A 470 -4.94 -3.37 -3.65
CA ASN A 470 -4.66 -1.93 -3.61
C ASN A 470 -3.59 -1.63 -2.56
N PHE A 471 -3.67 -2.33 -1.41
CA PHE A 471 -2.69 -2.25 -0.33
C PHE A 471 -2.48 -3.62 0.32
N LEU A 472 -1.23 -3.92 0.68
CA LEU A 472 -0.86 -5.12 1.41
C LEU A 472 0.13 -4.77 2.53
N PHE A 473 -0.27 -5.01 3.78
CA PHE A 473 0.55 -4.76 4.96
C PHE A 473 0.83 -6.05 5.74
N LEU A 474 1.94 -6.04 6.46
CA LEU A 474 2.34 -7.14 7.34
C LEU A 474 2.37 -6.68 8.80
N TRP A 475 1.91 -7.51 9.72
CA TRP A 475 2.28 -7.36 11.12
C TRP A 475 3.74 -7.79 11.32
N PRO A 476 4.47 -7.26 12.34
CA PRO A 476 5.88 -7.57 12.54
C PRO A 476 6.18 -9.06 12.83
N ASN A 477 5.19 -9.80 13.36
CA ASN A 477 5.23 -11.24 13.61
C ASN A 477 4.93 -12.07 12.36
N ALA A 478 4.47 -11.47 11.27
CA ALA A 478 4.04 -12.19 10.07
C ALA A 478 5.17 -12.99 9.42
N ARG A 479 4.79 -14.10 8.78
CA ARG A 479 5.68 -15.01 8.05
C ARG A 479 5.19 -15.20 6.63
N VAL A 480 6.08 -14.97 5.67
CA VAL A 480 5.78 -15.09 4.23
C VAL A 480 6.70 -16.13 3.62
N SER A 481 6.17 -17.27 3.21
CA SER A 481 6.97 -18.33 2.56
C SER A 481 6.09 -19.32 1.81
N MET A 482 6.69 -20.15 0.96
CA MET A 482 5.97 -21.23 0.29
C MET A 482 5.56 -22.34 1.26
N ALA A 483 6.41 -22.69 2.23
CA ALA A 483 6.16 -23.70 3.24
C ALA A 483 6.50 -23.18 4.64
N ALA A 484 5.79 -23.67 5.64
CA ALA A 484 6.10 -23.31 7.03
C ALA A 484 7.50 -23.79 7.41
N PRO A 485 8.28 -22.98 8.17
CA PRO A 485 9.53 -23.44 8.74
C PRO A 485 9.32 -24.72 9.57
N GLY A 486 10.16 -25.73 9.38
CA GLY A 486 10.03 -27.05 10.00
C GLY A 486 9.38 -28.11 9.12
N HIS A 487 8.56 -27.75 8.13
CA HIS A 487 8.03 -28.69 7.14
C HIS A 487 8.91 -28.80 5.88
N ALA A 488 9.69 -27.77 5.58
CA ALA A 488 10.55 -27.76 4.40
C ALA A 488 11.71 -28.78 4.48
N GLY A 489 12.16 -29.13 5.67
CA GLY A 489 13.19 -30.16 5.86
C GLY A 489 12.76 -31.56 5.45
N SER A 490 11.48 -31.87 5.53
CA SER A 490 10.91 -33.14 5.08
C SER A 490 10.75 -33.24 3.55
N LEU A 491 10.92 -32.13 2.83
CA LEU A 491 10.84 -32.05 1.36
C LEU A 491 12.20 -32.31 0.67
N LEU A 492 13.30 -32.38 1.42
CA LEU A 492 14.58 -32.76 0.84
C LEU A 492 14.58 -34.26 0.50
N PRO A 493 14.99 -34.65 -0.72
CA PRO A 493 15.11 -36.06 -1.07
C PRO A 493 16.07 -36.75 -0.10
N PRO A 494 15.81 -38.00 0.29
CA PRO A 494 16.76 -38.78 1.07
C PRO A 494 18.04 -38.93 0.25
N ASP A 495 19.09 -38.25 0.65
CA ASP A 495 20.41 -38.37 0.05
C ASP A 495 21.15 -39.50 0.71
N SER A 496 21.93 -40.27 -0.04
CA SER A 496 22.79 -41.36 0.46
C SER A 496 23.97 -40.90 1.32
N ALA A 497 24.00 -39.62 1.67
CA ALA A 497 24.99 -39.02 2.56
C ALA A 497 24.76 -39.43 4.02
N GLN A 498 25.83 -39.42 4.81
CA GLN A 498 25.78 -39.74 6.24
C GLN A 498 24.73 -38.89 6.96
N GLU A 499 23.98 -39.50 7.87
CA GLU A 499 22.84 -38.87 8.60
C GLU A 499 23.16 -37.51 9.24
N GLU A 500 24.42 -37.33 9.71
CA GLU A 500 24.88 -36.07 10.32
C GLU A 500 24.97 -34.91 9.30
N GLU A 501 25.43 -35.18 8.08
CA GLU A 501 25.54 -34.16 7.03
C GLU A 501 24.18 -33.75 6.51
N GLN A 502 23.25 -34.69 6.41
CA GLN A 502 21.87 -34.44 6.03
C GLN A 502 21.14 -33.60 7.09
N LYS A 503 21.33 -33.93 8.38
CA LYS A 503 20.77 -33.15 9.49
C LYS A 503 21.32 -31.71 9.51
N LYS A 504 22.62 -31.54 9.28
CA LYS A 504 23.23 -30.20 9.20
C LYS A 504 22.65 -29.37 8.03
N LYS A 505 22.52 -29.97 6.84
CA LYS A 505 21.87 -29.32 5.68
C LYS A 505 20.43 -28.92 5.98
N GLN A 506 19.69 -29.75 6.70
CA GLN A 506 18.31 -29.50 7.11
C GLN A 506 18.21 -28.36 8.12
N ASP A 507 19.10 -28.33 9.11
CA ASP A 507 19.14 -27.26 10.12
C ASP A 507 19.53 -25.90 9.49
N ASP A 508 20.50 -25.90 8.58
CA ASP A 508 20.88 -24.70 7.82
C ASP A 508 19.73 -24.19 6.93
N LEU A 509 19.01 -25.10 6.26
CA LEU A 509 17.84 -24.72 5.47
C LEU A 509 16.73 -24.14 6.35
N ASN A 510 16.43 -24.78 7.47
CA ASN A 510 15.40 -24.31 8.40
C ASN A 510 15.73 -22.93 8.98
N ARG A 511 17.02 -22.70 9.34
CA ARG A 511 17.48 -21.38 9.81
C ARG A 511 17.29 -20.31 8.74
N ARG A 512 17.71 -20.59 7.51
CA ARG A 512 17.58 -19.69 6.37
C ARG A 512 16.10 -19.39 6.07
N LEU A 513 15.24 -20.40 6.02
CA LEU A 513 13.82 -20.23 5.79
C LEU A 513 13.14 -19.41 6.91
N LYS A 514 13.56 -19.59 8.16
CA LYS A 514 13.07 -18.79 9.28
C LYS A 514 13.43 -17.32 9.14
N GLU A 515 14.63 -17.01 8.65
CA GLU A 515 15.07 -15.64 8.39
C GLU A 515 14.33 -15.04 7.17
N GLU A 516 14.36 -15.74 6.04
CA GLU A 516 13.79 -15.30 4.76
C GLU A 516 12.26 -15.16 4.80
N SER A 517 11.58 -15.87 5.69
CA SER A 517 10.12 -15.75 5.88
C SER A 517 9.70 -14.55 6.73
N SER A 518 10.60 -13.84 7.38
CA SER A 518 10.24 -12.77 8.30
C SER A 518 9.62 -11.56 7.58
N ALA A 519 8.71 -10.85 8.25
CA ALA A 519 8.11 -9.62 7.73
C ALA A 519 9.17 -8.57 7.34
N PHE A 520 10.26 -8.48 8.09
CA PHE A 520 11.34 -7.52 7.81
C PHE A 520 12.15 -7.89 6.55
N TYR A 521 12.36 -9.19 6.31
CA TYR A 521 13.00 -9.66 5.08
C TYR A 521 12.11 -9.41 3.86
N SER A 522 10.82 -9.67 3.98
CA SER A 522 9.79 -9.39 2.99
C SER A 522 9.79 -7.90 2.62
N SER A 523 9.67 -7.04 3.63
CA SER A 523 9.57 -5.59 3.45
C SER A 523 10.85 -5.00 2.87
N GLY A 524 12.03 -5.50 3.26
CA GLY A 524 13.31 -5.12 2.65
C GLY A 524 13.36 -5.36 1.13
N ARG A 525 12.61 -6.33 0.63
CA ARG A 525 12.50 -6.73 -0.79
C ARG A 525 11.27 -6.20 -1.50
N LEU A 526 10.47 -5.40 -0.80
CA LEU A 526 9.26 -4.77 -1.33
C LEU A 526 8.22 -5.81 -1.79
N TRP A 527 8.00 -6.86 -0.96
CA TRP A 527 6.91 -7.82 -1.18
C TRP A 527 5.60 -7.38 -0.54
N ASP A 528 5.61 -6.28 0.17
CA ASP A 528 4.50 -5.63 0.84
C ASP A 528 4.58 -4.10 0.68
N ASP A 529 3.56 -3.41 1.15
CA ASP A 529 3.50 -1.96 1.15
C ASP A 529 3.90 -1.36 2.52
N GLY A 530 4.27 -2.21 3.47
CA GLY A 530 4.85 -1.82 4.75
C GLY A 530 4.54 -2.79 5.90
N VAL A 531 5.36 -2.73 6.93
CA VAL A 531 5.11 -3.36 8.22
C VAL A 531 4.36 -2.37 9.08
N ILE A 532 3.23 -2.79 9.66
CA ILE A 532 2.38 -1.99 10.55
C ILE A 532 2.23 -2.68 11.90
N LEU A 533 2.19 -1.91 12.98
CA LEU A 533 1.97 -2.49 14.30
C LEU A 533 0.52 -2.98 14.43
N PRO A 534 0.27 -4.10 15.15
CA PRO A 534 -1.08 -4.64 15.30
C PRO A 534 -2.11 -3.61 15.77
N GLN A 535 -1.79 -2.80 16.77
CA GLN A 535 -2.67 -1.76 17.32
C GLN A 535 -2.97 -0.62 16.34
N ASP A 536 -2.11 -0.38 15.34
CA ASP A 536 -2.29 0.66 14.33
C ASP A 536 -3.17 0.21 13.14
N THR A 537 -3.53 -1.07 13.08
CA THR A 537 -4.24 -1.68 11.95
C THR A 537 -5.53 -0.95 11.62
N ARG A 538 -6.35 -0.61 12.62
CA ARG A 538 -7.62 0.12 12.41
C ARG A 538 -7.39 1.50 11.79
N LYS A 539 -6.36 2.23 12.24
CA LYS A 539 -5.98 3.53 11.70
C LYS A 539 -5.51 3.43 10.25
N VAL A 540 -4.64 2.46 9.95
CA VAL A 540 -4.14 2.23 8.57
C VAL A 540 -5.29 1.84 7.63
N LEU A 541 -6.21 0.98 8.08
CA LEU A 541 -7.39 0.62 7.30
C LEU A 541 -8.29 1.83 7.02
N ARG A 542 -8.48 2.73 8.01
CA ARG A 542 -9.19 4.00 7.79
C ARG A 542 -8.54 4.80 6.67
N ASP A 543 -7.22 5.03 6.77
CA ASP A 543 -6.50 5.85 5.80
C ASP A 543 -6.61 5.25 4.38
N CYS A 544 -6.50 3.92 4.25
CA CYS A 544 -6.71 3.22 2.98
C CYS A 544 -8.14 3.37 2.45
N LEU A 545 -9.16 3.27 3.31
CA LEU A 545 -10.56 3.39 2.91
C LEU A 545 -10.93 4.82 2.53
N ASP A 546 -10.39 5.83 3.20
CA ASP A 546 -10.53 7.24 2.82
C ASP A 546 -9.91 7.52 1.45
N ILE A 547 -8.72 6.97 1.19
CA ILE A 547 -8.04 7.04 -0.10
C ILE A 547 -8.89 6.39 -1.20
N ILE A 548 -9.39 5.18 -0.95
CA ILE A 548 -10.26 4.44 -1.89
C ILE A 548 -11.54 5.22 -2.17
N LYS A 549 -12.13 5.88 -1.16
CA LYS A 549 -13.33 6.68 -1.32
C LYS A 549 -13.14 7.81 -2.36
N GLN A 550 -11.97 8.44 -2.41
CA GLN A 550 -11.66 9.48 -3.41
C GLN A 550 -11.74 8.93 -4.84
N GLN A 551 -11.41 7.66 -5.09
CA GLN A 551 -11.48 7.03 -6.41
C GLN A 551 -12.91 7.04 -7.00
N HIS A 552 -13.94 6.78 -6.20
CA HIS A 552 -15.34 6.72 -6.67
C HIS A 552 -15.80 8.02 -7.31
N TYR A 553 -15.34 9.17 -6.81
CA TYR A 553 -15.73 10.48 -7.34
C TYR A 553 -15.08 10.77 -8.70
N GLN A 554 -13.90 10.24 -8.96
CA GLN A 554 -13.21 10.41 -10.23
C GLN A 554 -13.79 9.53 -11.35
N LEU A 555 -14.30 8.35 -11.02
CA LEU A 555 -14.91 7.43 -11.98
C LEU A 555 -16.27 7.91 -12.48
N SER A 556 -17.02 8.70 -11.69
CA SER A 556 -18.33 9.24 -12.08
C SER A 556 -18.26 10.33 -13.16
N THR A 557 -17.10 10.92 -13.39
CA THR A 557 -16.88 12.02 -14.35
C THR A 557 -16.36 11.55 -15.72
N LYS A 558 -16.78 10.41 -16.23
CA LYS A 558 -16.35 9.88 -17.54
C LYS A 558 -16.62 10.89 -18.67
N LYS A 559 -15.59 11.66 -19.07
CA LYS A 559 -15.53 12.37 -20.34
C LYS A 559 -14.32 11.86 -21.14
N GLN A 560 -14.46 11.89 -22.48
CA GLN A 560 -13.55 11.36 -23.50
C GLN A 560 -12.05 11.43 -23.14
N GLN A 561 -11.34 10.35 -23.44
CA GLN A 561 -9.88 10.26 -23.36
C GLN A 561 -9.24 11.27 -24.32
N SER A 562 -8.57 12.25 -23.79
CA SER A 562 -7.65 13.13 -24.54
C SER A 562 -6.31 13.12 -23.84
N THR A 563 -5.26 12.77 -24.58
CA THR A 563 -3.88 12.93 -24.11
C THR A 563 -3.48 14.38 -24.15
N LEU A 564 -2.78 14.86 -23.11
CA LEU A 564 -2.15 16.16 -23.13
C LEU A 564 -0.93 16.09 -24.07
N LEU A 565 -0.98 16.85 -25.16
CA LEU A 565 0.21 17.03 -26.02
C LEU A 565 1.06 18.13 -25.40
N ARG A 566 2.29 17.77 -25.04
CA ARG A 566 3.29 18.74 -24.59
C ARG A 566 4.07 19.25 -25.78
N VAL A 567 4.16 20.53 -25.88
CA VAL A 567 4.86 21.23 -26.95
C VAL A 567 6.19 21.74 -26.42
#